data_194b41708727d1c9c2e10b354d46a712
#
_entry.id   194b41708727d1c9c2e10b354d46a712
#
_cell.length_a   1.000
_cell.length_b   1.000
_cell.length_c   1.000
_cell.angle_alpha   90.00
_cell.angle_beta   90.00
_cell.angle_gamma   90.00
#
_symmetry.space_group_name_H-M   'P 1'
#
loop_
_entity.id
_entity.type
_entity.pdbx_description
1 polymer ?
#
loop_
_entity_poly.entity_id
_entity_poly.type
_entity_poly.pdbx_seq_one_letter_code
_entity_poly.pdbx_strand_id
1 'polypeptide(L)' 'MKYKVDIIASLKQAGYNTSTIRKEKIMGESMLQKIRSGQMVSWATLETICDLLNCQPGDIIEYVREDDKDVQ' A
#
# COMPACT_ATOMS: atom_id res chain seq x y z
N MET A 1 6.34 6.36 -8.52
CA MET A 1 6.03 5.97 -7.13
C MET A 1 6.03 4.47 -7.00
N LYS A 2 6.53 3.99 -5.92
CA LYS A 2 6.47 2.56 -5.62
C LYS A 2 6.35 2.38 -4.11
N TYR A 3 5.95 1.17 -3.71
CA TYR A 3 5.90 0.84 -2.28
C TYR A 3 7.30 0.54 -1.78
N LYS A 4 7.60 1.05 -0.60
CA LYS A 4 8.89 0.79 0.07
C LYS A 4 8.87 -0.54 0.80
N VAL A 5 7.69 -1.02 1.16
CA VAL A 5 7.52 -2.22 1.98
C VAL A 5 6.41 -3.06 1.37
N ASP A 6 6.34 -4.30 1.79
CA ASP A 6 5.24 -5.18 1.39
C ASP A 6 4.03 -4.78 2.23
N ILE A 7 3.09 -4.09 1.61
CA ILE A 7 1.92 -3.55 2.31
C ILE A 7 1.07 -4.66 2.90
N ILE A 8 0.84 -5.73 2.13
CA ILE A 8 0.01 -6.84 2.62
C ILE A 8 0.66 -7.49 3.86
N ALA A 9 1.96 -7.72 3.81
CA ALA A 9 2.68 -8.29 4.93
C ALA A 9 2.66 -7.34 6.14
N SER A 10 2.82 -6.05 5.89
CA SER A 10 2.79 -5.06 6.97
C SER A 10 1.43 -5.02 7.65
N LEU A 11 0.35 -5.06 6.85
CA LEU A 11 -0.99 -5.08 7.41
C LEU A 11 -1.22 -6.35 8.22
N LYS A 12 -0.75 -7.48 7.73
CA LYS A 12 -0.89 -8.75 8.42
C LYS A 12 -0.18 -8.70 9.78
N GLN A 13 1.02 -8.14 9.81
CA GLN A 13 1.77 -8.01 11.06
C GLN A 13 1.06 -7.10 12.05
N ALA A 14 0.31 -6.13 11.54
CA ALA A 14 -0.45 -5.23 12.39
C ALA A 14 -1.80 -5.81 12.83
N GLY A 15 -2.10 -7.03 12.41
CA GLY A 15 -3.34 -7.69 12.79
C GLY A 15 -4.44 -7.62 11.74
N TYR A 16 -4.13 -7.12 10.56
CA TYR A 16 -5.13 -6.96 9.49
C TYR A 16 -4.78 -7.86 8.32
N ASN A 17 -5.13 -9.13 8.42
CA ASN A 17 -4.94 -10.01 7.27
C ASN A 17 -6.02 -9.73 6.22
N THR A 18 -5.86 -10.31 5.02
CA THR A 18 -6.78 -9.99 3.93
C THR A 18 -8.21 -10.46 4.23
N SER A 19 -8.37 -11.54 4.98
CA SER A 19 -9.69 -12.00 5.37
C SER A 19 -10.39 -10.98 6.26
N THR A 20 -9.68 -10.41 7.23
CA THR A 20 -10.21 -9.38 8.10
C THR A 20 -10.58 -8.14 7.33
N ILE A 21 -9.70 -7.73 6.41
CA ILE A 21 -9.95 -6.53 5.60
C ILE A 21 -11.21 -6.70 4.77
N ARG A 22 -11.41 -7.86 4.16
CA ARG A 22 -12.62 -8.13 3.38
C ARG A 22 -13.85 -8.21 4.26
N LYS A 23 -13.75 -8.92 5.37
CA LYS A 23 -14.87 -9.14 6.27
C LYS A 23 -15.39 -7.82 6.83
N GLU A 24 -14.49 -6.93 7.22
CA GLU A 24 -14.85 -5.66 7.79
C GLU A 24 -15.02 -4.57 6.74
N LYS A 25 -14.86 -4.93 5.48
CA LYS A 25 -15.06 -4.02 4.34
C LYS A 25 -14.17 -2.78 4.44
N ILE A 26 -12.96 -2.97 4.93
CA ILE A 26 -12.00 -1.87 5.02
C ILE A 26 -11.56 -1.46 3.64
N MET A 27 -11.27 -2.43 2.78
CA MET A 27 -10.91 -2.19 1.39
C MET A 27 -11.55 -3.26 0.52
N GLY A 28 -11.89 -2.88 -0.72
CA GLY A 28 -12.46 -3.82 -1.66
C GLY A 28 -11.40 -4.74 -2.25
N GLU A 29 -11.88 -5.79 -2.91
CA GLU A 29 -11.01 -6.79 -3.51
C GLU A 29 -10.09 -6.18 -4.58
N SER A 30 -10.63 -5.25 -5.38
CA SER A 30 -9.83 -4.64 -6.43
C SER A 30 -8.67 -3.83 -5.87
N MET A 31 -8.86 -3.19 -4.71
CA MET A 31 -7.78 -2.46 -4.05
C MET A 31 -6.71 -3.41 -3.57
N LEU A 32 -7.10 -4.54 -2.98
CA LEU A 32 -6.15 -5.53 -2.52
C LEU A 32 -5.34 -6.09 -3.69
N GLN A 33 -5.99 -6.30 -4.84
CA GLN A 33 -5.29 -6.78 -6.02
C GLN A 33 -4.27 -5.76 -6.53
N LYS A 34 -4.64 -4.49 -6.54
CA LYS A 34 -3.71 -3.44 -6.96
C LYS A 34 -2.50 -3.39 -6.05
N ILE A 35 -2.72 -3.47 -4.75
CA ILE A 35 -1.62 -3.44 -3.80
C ILE A 35 -0.71 -4.65 -4.01
N ARG A 36 -1.28 -5.83 -4.21
CA ARG A 36 -0.49 -7.04 -4.44
C ARG A 36 0.36 -6.96 -5.69
N SER A 37 -0.17 -6.34 -6.73
CA SER A 37 0.58 -6.23 -7.98
C SER A 37 1.52 -5.04 -8.00
N GLY A 38 1.61 -4.29 -6.92
CA GLY A 38 2.52 -3.16 -6.82
C GLY A 38 2.00 -1.87 -7.41
N GLN A 39 0.73 -1.83 -7.79
CA GLN A 39 0.13 -0.62 -8.36
C GLN A 39 -0.23 0.36 -7.27
N MET A 40 -0.09 1.64 -7.56
CA MET A 40 -0.47 2.69 -6.64
C MET A 40 -1.99 2.76 -6.55
N VAL A 41 -2.46 3.22 -5.40
CA VAL A 41 -3.88 3.39 -5.12
C VAL A 41 -4.16 4.87 -4.87
N SER A 42 -5.42 5.22 -4.71
CA SER A 42 -5.81 6.60 -4.47
C SER A 42 -5.31 7.09 -3.11
N TRP A 43 -5.27 8.41 -2.96
CA TRP A 43 -4.86 8.99 -1.68
C TRP A 43 -5.78 8.54 -0.53
N ALA A 44 -7.07 8.39 -0.80
CA ALA A 44 -8.00 7.94 0.22
C ALA A 44 -7.62 6.55 0.72
N THR A 45 -7.25 5.66 -0.20
CA THR A 45 -6.81 4.31 0.18
C THR A 45 -5.49 4.35 0.94
N LEU A 46 -4.56 5.23 0.51
CA LEU A 46 -3.30 5.40 1.23
C LEU A 46 -3.54 5.89 2.65
N GLU A 47 -4.49 6.81 2.83
CA GLU A 47 -4.83 7.28 4.16
C GLU A 47 -5.33 6.14 5.04
N THR A 48 -6.16 5.28 4.46
CA THR A 48 -6.67 4.11 5.19
C THR A 48 -5.52 3.21 5.62
N ILE A 49 -4.58 2.94 4.71
CA ILE A 49 -3.43 2.10 5.02
C ILE A 49 -2.59 2.75 6.13
N CYS A 50 -2.36 4.05 6.05
CA CYS A 50 -1.59 4.75 7.06
C CYS A 50 -2.26 4.69 8.43
N ASP A 51 -3.59 4.82 8.45
CA ASP A 51 -4.34 4.68 9.69
C ASP A 51 -4.17 3.29 10.31
N LEU A 52 -4.30 2.26 9.48
CA LEU A 52 -4.19 0.89 9.96
C LEU A 52 -2.79 0.58 10.48
N LEU A 53 -1.78 1.13 9.82
CA LEU A 53 -0.39 0.89 10.20
C LEU A 53 0.16 1.93 11.17
N ASN A 54 -0.61 2.98 11.42
CA ASN A 54 -0.21 4.07 12.30
C ASN A 54 1.11 4.67 11.81
N CYS A 55 1.15 5.04 10.54
CA CYS A 55 2.38 5.55 9.94
C CYS A 55 2.05 6.67 8.94
N GLN A 56 3.09 7.24 8.37
CA GLN A 56 2.96 8.29 7.37
C GLN A 56 3.15 7.70 5.97
N PRO A 57 2.59 8.36 4.93
CA PRO A 57 2.75 7.85 3.57
C PRO A 57 4.22 7.63 3.18
N GLY A 58 5.12 8.51 3.61
CA GLY A 58 6.53 8.37 3.29
C GLY A 58 7.18 7.14 3.91
N ASP A 59 6.50 6.49 4.86
CA ASP A 59 7.02 5.26 5.44
C ASP A 59 6.74 4.05 4.56
N ILE A 60 5.76 4.16 3.65
CA ILE A 60 5.32 3.01 2.87
C ILE A 60 5.45 3.21 1.37
N ILE A 61 5.58 4.45 0.89
CA ILE A 61 5.77 4.71 -0.53
C ILE A 61 6.94 5.66 -0.73
N GLU A 62 7.49 5.64 -1.94
CA GLU A 62 8.56 6.56 -2.30
C GLU A 62 8.48 6.90 -3.76
N TYR A 63 9.03 8.04 -4.12
CA TYR A 63 9.10 8.45 -5.51
C TYR A 63 10.35 7.85 -6.13
N VAL A 64 10.20 7.31 -7.31
CA VAL A 64 11.31 6.80 -8.09
C VAL A 64 11.26 7.51 -9.43
N ARG A 65 12.35 8.16 -9.77
CA ARG A 65 12.45 8.84 -11.07
C ARG A 65 12.81 7.81 -12.11
N GLU A 66 11.86 7.54 -12.97
CA GLU A 66 12.09 6.53 -14.00
C GLU A 66 13.17 6.94 -14.99
N ASP A 67 13.23 8.22 -15.27
CA ASP A 67 14.21 8.72 -16.25
C ASP A 67 15.63 8.72 -15.69
N ASP A 68 15.81 8.51 -14.42
CA ASP A 68 17.15 8.35 -13.85
C ASP A 68 17.90 7.21 -14.50
N LYS A 69 17.18 6.22 -14.96
CA LYS A 69 17.80 5.08 -15.64
C LYS A 69 18.36 5.44 -17.00
N ASP A 70 17.79 6.46 -17.60
CA ASP A 70 18.12 6.84 -18.96
C ASP A 70 19.08 7.99 -19.04
N VAL A 71 19.32 8.61 -17.92
CA VAL A 71 20.22 9.74 -17.85
C VAL A 71 21.61 9.22 -17.66
N GLN A 72 22.29 9.06 -18.68
CA GLN A 72 23.61 8.52 -18.44
C GLN A 72 24.57 8.96 -19.48
#